data_7ab1a5e7769989475c9724e5ab5fd39b
#
_entry.id   7ab1a5e7769989475c9724e5ab5fd39b
#
_cell.length_a   1.000
_cell.length_b   1.000
_cell.length_c   1.000
_cell.angle_alpha   90.00
_cell.angle_beta   90.00
_cell.angle_gamma   90.00
#
_symmetry.space_group_name_H-M   'P 1'
#
loop_
_entity.id
_entity.type
_entity.pdbx_description
1 polymer ?
#
loop_
_entity_poly.entity_id
_entity_poly.type
_entity_poly.pdbx_seq_one_letter_code
_entity_poly.pdbx_strand_id
1 'polypeptide(L)'
;GSWGVYGLQDQGFSNDVRESAGSFRVKMYGYNYDELAYWGEKLKEKLLGHRRIKEVTINSEFSWWKDDYSEYFLDLDKHRLAKENITGMQLFSALRPVFGRDISCANIVYDNQPEQLKLTSRQSSEYDVWSLANIPFQINGKNYKLADFATVEKGNSPQKVAKEDQQYRLCLQYEYIGSGEQGRKLLKKDLEEFNAGLPMGYVAEDEQQSWSWGKKDNKQYALLLIVISIIFF
;
A
#
# COMPACT_ATOMS: atom_id res chain seq x y z
N GLY A 1 13.73 -4.72 12.30
CA GLY A 1 14.20 -3.36 12.04
C GLY A 1 14.69 -3.24 10.61
N SER A 2 14.15 -2.28 9.87
CA SER A 2 14.59 -1.96 8.52
C SER A 2 15.74 -0.97 8.58
N TRP A 3 16.77 -1.20 7.77
CA TRP A 3 17.88 -0.28 7.61
C TRP A 3 17.68 0.50 6.31
N GLY A 4 17.66 1.83 6.39
CA GLY A 4 17.66 2.70 5.22
C GLY A 4 19.03 3.37 5.08
N VAL A 5 19.63 3.27 3.91
CA VAL A 5 20.84 4.02 3.59
C VAL A 5 20.44 5.26 2.80
N TYR A 6 20.69 6.43 3.39
CA TYR A 6 20.43 7.71 2.74
C TYR A 6 21.75 8.28 2.24
N GLY A 7 21.86 8.52 0.94
CA GLY A 7 22.92 9.35 0.37
C GLY A 7 22.58 10.81 0.62
N LEU A 8 23.33 11.49 1.45
CA LEU A 8 23.38 12.95 1.45
C LEU A 8 24.03 13.36 0.13
N GLN A 9 23.21 13.79 -0.83
CA GLN A 9 23.74 14.49 -1.99
C GLN A 9 24.30 15.83 -1.49
N ASP A 10 25.62 15.91 -1.54
CA ASP A 10 26.34 17.10 -1.21
C ASP A 10 25.87 18.27 -2.09
N GLN A 11 25.45 19.35 -1.46
CA GLN A 11 25.07 20.58 -2.18
C GLN A 11 26.32 21.34 -2.60
N GLY A 12 27.25 20.67 -3.29
CA GLY A 12 28.37 21.33 -3.90
C GLY A 12 27.91 22.37 -4.93
N PHE A 13 28.49 23.52 -4.96
CA PHE A 13 28.42 24.47 -6.08
C PHE A 13 29.05 23.79 -7.31
N SER A 14 28.26 22.98 -7.99
CA SER A 14 28.66 22.46 -9.30
C SER A 14 27.79 23.17 -10.35
N ASN A 15 28.45 23.64 -11.40
CA ASN A 15 27.80 24.15 -12.60
C ASN A 15 27.14 23.04 -13.42
N ASP A 16 27.08 21.83 -12.91
CA ASP A 16 26.35 20.76 -13.52
C ASP A 16 24.86 21.13 -13.50
N VAL A 17 24.26 21.10 -14.69
CA VAL A 17 22.82 21.18 -14.85
C VAL A 17 22.24 20.06 -14.01
N ARG A 18 21.81 20.40 -12.79
CA ARG A 18 21.11 19.46 -11.94
C ARG A 18 19.88 19.02 -12.72
N GLU A 19 19.88 17.79 -13.14
CA GLU A 19 18.66 17.11 -13.49
C GLU A 19 17.81 17.11 -12.22
N SER A 20 16.99 18.16 -12.05
CA SER A 20 16.08 18.24 -10.93
C SER A 20 15.08 17.11 -11.07
N ALA A 21 15.24 16.07 -10.28
CA ALA A 21 14.24 15.04 -10.17
C ALA A 21 12.96 15.69 -9.63
N GLY A 22 11.96 15.88 -10.48
CA GLY A 22 10.64 16.32 -10.06
C GLY A 22 9.92 15.12 -9.43
N SER A 23 9.49 15.27 -8.19
CA SER A 23 8.57 14.29 -7.56
C SER A 23 7.15 14.56 -8.04
N PHE A 24 6.52 13.54 -8.60
CA PHE A 24 5.15 13.60 -9.10
C PHE A 24 4.25 12.68 -8.29
N ARG A 25 3.02 13.11 -8.07
CA ARG A 25 2.04 12.41 -7.25
C ARG A 25 0.71 12.36 -7.97
N VAL A 26 0.17 11.17 -8.08
CA VAL A 26 -1.13 10.91 -8.70
C VAL A 26 -2.04 10.27 -7.69
N LYS A 27 -3.26 10.78 -7.54
CA LYS A 27 -4.33 10.14 -6.78
C LYS A 27 -5.25 9.42 -7.73
N MET A 28 -5.61 8.21 -7.37
CA MET A 28 -6.62 7.44 -8.07
C MET A 28 -7.78 7.16 -7.15
N TYR A 29 -9.00 7.28 -7.66
CA TYR A 29 -10.23 7.04 -6.92
C TYR A 29 -11.08 5.98 -7.62
N GLY A 30 -11.81 5.19 -6.83
CA GLY A 30 -12.71 4.17 -7.35
C GLY A 30 -13.59 3.55 -6.26
N TYR A 31 -14.64 2.85 -6.67
CA TYR A 31 -15.60 2.26 -5.74
C TYR A 31 -15.22 0.83 -5.28
N ASN A 32 -14.42 0.11 -6.04
CA ASN A 32 -13.90 -1.21 -5.70
C ASN A 32 -12.38 -1.15 -5.55
N TYR A 33 -11.88 -1.60 -4.40
CA TYR A 33 -10.45 -1.55 -4.10
C TYR A 33 -9.61 -2.45 -5.01
N ASP A 34 -10.07 -3.68 -5.26
CA ASP A 34 -9.31 -4.65 -6.06
C ASP A 34 -9.20 -4.19 -7.52
N GLU A 35 -10.29 -3.64 -8.05
CA GLU A 35 -10.31 -3.07 -9.39
C GLU A 35 -9.47 -1.79 -9.47
N LEU A 36 -9.52 -0.95 -8.44
CA LEU A 36 -8.67 0.24 -8.34
C LEU A 36 -7.19 -0.12 -8.29
N ALA A 37 -6.83 -1.17 -7.54
CA ALA A 37 -5.47 -1.69 -7.46
C ALA A 37 -4.99 -2.21 -8.82
N TYR A 38 -5.85 -2.94 -9.54
CA TYR A 38 -5.56 -3.40 -10.91
C TYR A 38 -5.27 -2.22 -11.86
N TRP A 39 -6.10 -1.19 -11.84
CA TRP A 39 -5.89 0.00 -12.66
C TRP A 39 -4.67 0.81 -12.20
N GLY A 40 -4.37 0.82 -10.90
CA GLY A 40 -3.15 1.41 -10.35
C GLY A 40 -1.89 0.75 -10.91
N GLU A 41 -1.84 -0.59 -10.94
CA GLU A 41 -0.72 -1.32 -11.56
C GLU A 41 -0.63 -1.04 -13.07
N LYS A 42 -1.75 -0.92 -13.78
CA LYS A 42 -1.76 -0.53 -15.20
C LYS A 42 -1.19 0.87 -15.45
N LEU A 43 -1.54 1.83 -14.59
CA LEU A 43 -0.97 3.17 -14.68
C LEU A 43 0.54 3.15 -14.37
N LYS A 44 0.97 2.38 -13.38
CA LYS A 44 2.37 2.18 -13.05
C LYS A 44 3.15 1.59 -14.23
N GLU A 45 2.62 0.54 -14.88
CA GLU A 45 3.22 -0.04 -16.08
C GLU A 45 3.38 1.01 -17.20
N LYS A 46 2.35 1.83 -17.44
CA LYS A 46 2.38 2.91 -18.43
C LYS A 46 3.46 3.94 -18.10
N LEU A 47 3.54 4.39 -16.85
CA LEU A 47 4.54 5.36 -16.39
C LEU A 47 5.96 4.81 -16.49
N LEU A 48 6.18 3.55 -16.10
CA LEU A 48 7.49 2.86 -16.22
C LEU A 48 7.93 2.66 -17.67
N GLY A 49 7.02 2.70 -18.64
CA GLY A 49 7.33 2.72 -20.07
C GLY A 49 8.16 3.94 -20.48
N HIS A 50 8.18 5.00 -19.70
CA HIS A 50 9.00 6.19 -19.97
C HIS A 50 10.42 6.02 -19.44
N ARG A 51 11.41 6.17 -20.32
CA ARG A 51 12.85 6.00 -20.00
C ARG A 51 13.34 6.86 -18.82
N ARG A 52 12.66 7.97 -18.54
CA ARG A 52 13.02 8.93 -17.48
C ARG A 52 12.32 8.69 -16.15
N ILE A 53 11.50 7.65 -16.05
CA ILE A 53 10.87 7.21 -14.82
C ILE A 53 11.46 5.85 -14.47
N LYS A 54 12.11 5.74 -13.31
CA LYS A 54 12.78 4.50 -12.90
C LYS A 54 11.95 3.67 -11.93
N GLU A 55 11.19 4.34 -11.10
CA GLU A 55 10.43 3.70 -10.04
C GLU A 55 9.09 4.41 -9.84
N VAL A 56 8.03 3.63 -9.68
CA VAL A 56 6.70 4.10 -9.32
C VAL A 56 6.24 3.31 -8.11
N THR A 57 5.94 3.99 -7.02
CA THR A 57 5.40 3.39 -5.80
C THR A 57 3.89 3.59 -5.76
N ILE A 58 3.16 2.55 -5.33
CA ILE A 58 1.71 2.60 -5.11
C ILE A 58 1.48 2.39 -3.62
N ASN A 59 0.81 3.33 -2.98
CA ASN A 59 0.45 3.27 -1.56
C ASN A 59 -0.97 3.81 -1.37
N SER A 60 -1.54 3.58 -0.20
CA SER A 60 -2.83 4.19 0.17
C SER A 60 -2.72 5.68 0.50
N GLU A 61 -1.53 6.13 0.89
CA GLU A 61 -1.20 7.52 1.20
C GLU A 61 0.19 7.86 0.63
N PHE A 62 0.44 9.15 0.41
CA PHE A 62 1.78 9.57 0.01
C PHE A 62 2.75 9.41 1.18
N SER A 63 3.64 8.46 1.04
CA SER A 63 4.69 8.19 2.00
C SER A 63 6.03 8.10 1.28
N TRP A 64 7.06 8.67 1.90
CA TRP A 64 8.45 8.51 1.43
C TRP A 64 9.00 7.12 1.75
N TRP A 65 8.30 6.37 2.59
CA TRP A 65 8.67 5.04 3.01
C TRP A 65 7.81 4.04 2.28
N LYS A 66 8.43 3.00 1.73
CA LYS A 66 7.68 1.85 1.24
C LYS A 66 7.12 1.11 2.44
N ASP A 67 5.83 1.19 2.59
CA ASP A 67 5.10 0.42 3.59
C ASP A 67 4.63 -0.92 3.03
N ASP A 68 5.41 -1.50 2.09
CA ASP A 68 5.13 -2.82 1.54
C ASP A 68 5.48 -3.88 2.59
N TYR A 69 4.49 -4.32 3.33
CA TYR A 69 4.61 -5.51 4.16
C TYR A 69 4.28 -6.73 3.32
N SER A 70 5.25 -7.63 3.27
CA SER A 70 4.97 -8.97 2.78
C SER A 70 4.25 -9.74 3.88
N GLU A 71 3.04 -10.18 3.61
CA GLU A 71 2.27 -11.06 4.48
C GLU A 71 2.15 -12.43 3.86
N TYR A 72 1.99 -13.44 4.73
CA TYR A 72 1.66 -14.77 4.30
C TYR A 72 0.16 -14.97 4.35
N PHE A 73 -0.40 -15.35 3.21
CA PHE A 73 -1.82 -15.66 3.06
C PHE A 73 -2.01 -17.17 3.04
N LEU A 74 -3.10 -17.61 3.64
CA LEU A 74 -3.54 -18.99 3.56
C LEU A 74 -4.70 -19.05 2.55
N ASP A 75 -4.44 -19.62 1.38
CA ASP A 75 -5.51 -19.96 0.46
C ASP A 75 -6.11 -21.31 0.82
N LEU A 76 -7.38 -21.28 1.23
CA LEU A 76 -8.08 -22.44 1.78
C LEU A 76 -8.79 -23.24 0.68
N ASP A 77 -8.49 -24.50 0.57
CA ASP A 77 -9.25 -25.44 -0.26
C ASP A 77 -10.60 -25.77 0.40
N LYS A 78 -11.62 -25.02 0.00
CA LYS A 78 -12.98 -25.18 0.51
C LYS A 78 -13.58 -26.57 0.24
N HIS A 79 -13.19 -27.22 -0.86
CA HIS A 79 -13.66 -28.55 -1.22
C HIS A 79 -13.11 -29.63 -0.27
N ARG A 80 -11.83 -29.56 0.05
CA ARG A 80 -11.21 -30.46 1.03
C ARG A 80 -11.76 -30.28 2.43
N LEU A 81 -11.95 -29.03 2.87
CA LEU A 81 -12.59 -28.71 4.14
C LEU A 81 -14.00 -29.31 4.23
N ALA A 82 -14.81 -29.12 3.19
CA ALA A 82 -16.16 -29.66 3.15
C ALA A 82 -16.20 -31.20 3.16
N LYS A 83 -15.27 -31.86 2.47
CA LYS A 83 -15.15 -33.31 2.44
C LYS A 83 -14.89 -33.92 3.82
N GLU A 84 -14.07 -33.26 4.62
CA GLU A 84 -13.75 -33.68 6.00
C GLU A 84 -14.74 -33.14 7.05
N ASN A 85 -15.77 -32.40 6.65
CA ASN A 85 -16.71 -31.69 7.53
C ASN A 85 -16.01 -30.76 8.52
N ILE A 86 -14.96 -30.06 8.05
CA ILE A 86 -14.22 -29.07 8.84
C ILE A 86 -14.63 -27.67 8.41
N THR A 87 -15.01 -26.84 9.38
CA THR A 87 -15.27 -25.42 9.12
C THR A 87 -13.99 -24.61 9.18
N GLY A 88 -13.94 -23.49 8.44
CA GLY A 88 -12.79 -22.58 8.50
C GLY A 88 -12.49 -22.08 9.92
N MET A 89 -13.52 -21.92 10.76
CA MET A 89 -13.34 -21.52 12.16
C MET A 89 -12.69 -22.61 13.00
N GLN A 90 -13.02 -23.89 12.78
CA GLN A 90 -12.37 -25.01 13.45
C GLN A 90 -10.90 -25.11 13.05
N LEU A 91 -10.61 -24.94 11.75
CA LEU A 91 -9.23 -24.89 11.26
C LEU A 91 -8.45 -23.74 11.91
N PHE A 92 -9.02 -22.54 11.91
CA PHE A 92 -8.41 -21.35 12.52
C PHE A 92 -8.15 -21.56 14.02
N SER A 93 -9.12 -22.12 14.74
CA SER A 93 -8.97 -22.40 16.18
C SER A 93 -7.87 -23.42 16.47
N ALA A 94 -7.73 -24.44 15.62
CA ALA A 94 -6.68 -25.44 15.75
C ALA A 94 -5.27 -24.88 15.41
N LEU A 95 -5.20 -23.92 14.51
CA LEU A 95 -3.95 -23.27 14.11
C LEU A 95 -3.53 -22.13 15.06
N ARG A 96 -4.48 -21.52 15.76
CA ARG A 96 -4.21 -20.38 16.65
C ARG A 96 -3.05 -20.60 17.64
N PRO A 97 -2.91 -21.75 18.31
CA PRO A 97 -1.77 -22.01 19.20
C PRO A 97 -0.43 -22.06 18.46
N VAL A 98 -0.45 -22.43 17.19
CA VAL A 98 0.77 -22.55 16.35
C VAL A 98 1.28 -21.16 15.96
N PHE A 99 0.39 -20.23 15.66
CA PHE A 99 0.73 -18.85 15.28
C PHE A 99 1.02 -17.95 16.48
N GLY A 100 0.56 -18.34 17.68
CA GLY A 100 0.80 -17.58 18.90
C GLY A 100 2.27 -17.68 19.33
N ARG A 101 3.01 -16.58 19.26
CA ARG A 101 4.40 -16.53 19.73
C ARG A 101 4.51 -16.64 21.25
N ASP A 102 3.56 -16.03 21.95
CA ASP A 102 3.56 -15.92 23.40
C ASP A 102 2.23 -16.39 23.96
N ILE A 103 2.26 -17.46 24.73
CA ILE A 103 1.09 -17.94 25.49
C ILE A 103 1.22 -17.41 26.91
N SER A 104 0.30 -16.53 27.31
CA SER A 104 0.20 -16.13 28.71
C SER A 104 -0.29 -17.30 29.55
N CYS A 105 0.56 -17.80 30.42
CA CYS A 105 0.29 -19.01 31.24
C CYS A 105 -0.26 -18.68 32.60
N ALA A 106 0.29 -17.68 33.27
CA ALA A 106 -0.08 -17.33 34.66
C ALA A 106 0.36 -15.90 34.98
N ASN A 107 -0.30 -15.28 35.95
CA ASN A 107 0.21 -14.11 36.63
C ASN A 107 0.82 -14.58 37.96
N ILE A 108 2.07 -14.22 38.17
CA ILE A 108 2.79 -14.51 39.41
C ILE A 108 3.11 -13.21 40.13
N VAL A 109 3.28 -13.29 41.46
CA VAL A 109 3.77 -12.15 42.23
C VAL A 109 5.24 -12.44 42.55
N TYR A 110 6.12 -11.64 41.96
CA TYR A 110 7.55 -11.70 42.22
C TYR A 110 8.02 -10.35 42.78
N ASP A 111 8.75 -10.40 43.90
CA ASP A 111 9.23 -9.19 44.60
C ASP A 111 8.12 -8.14 44.85
N ASN A 112 6.96 -8.62 45.26
CA ASN A 112 5.75 -7.81 45.55
C ASN A 112 5.15 -7.07 44.33
N GLN A 113 5.56 -7.43 43.10
CA GLN A 113 4.99 -6.92 41.87
C GLN A 113 4.31 -8.03 41.06
N PRO A 114 3.16 -7.76 40.44
CA PRO A 114 2.50 -8.71 39.56
C PRO A 114 3.28 -8.83 38.25
N GLU A 115 3.77 -10.01 37.94
CA GLU A 115 4.43 -10.31 36.67
C GLU A 115 3.65 -11.35 35.87
N GLN A 116 3.64 -11.19 34.57
CA GLN A 116 2.99 -12.12 33.66
C GLN A 116 3.99 -13.15 33.15
N LEU A 117 3.73 -14.43 33.47
CA LEU A 117 4.50 -15.53 32.93
C LEU A 117 4.08 -15.84 31.51
N LYS A 118 4.99 -15.72 30.55
CA LYS A 118 4.80 -16.04 29.15
C LYS A 118 5.58 -17.30 28.79
N LEU A 119 4.91 -18.23 28.12
CA LEU A 119 5.54 -19.40 27.53
C LEU A 119 5.87 -19.10 26.09
N THR A 120 7.16 -19.12 25.74
CA THR A 120 7.64 -18.89 24.38
C THR A 120 8.36 -20.13 23.88
N SER A 121 8.00 -20.63 22.71
CA SER A 121 8.74 -21.75 22.10
C SER A 121 10.08 -21.25 21.54
N ARG A 122 11.17 -21.90 21.93
CA ARG A 122 12.50 -21.59 21.38
C ARG A 122 12.59 -21.76 19.87
N GLN A 123 11.81 -22.68 19.32
CA GLN A 123 11.77 -22.96 17.87
C GLN A 123 10.86 -22.02 17.08
N SER A 124 10.04 -21.20 17.73
CA SER A 124 9.09 -20.32 17.06
C SER A 124 9.77 -19.24 16.18
N SER A 125 11.04 -18.95 16.41
CA SER A 125 11.83 -18.03 15.59
C SER A 125 12.40 -18.66 14.31
N GLU A 126 12.38 -19.97 14.21
CA GLU A 126 12.99 -20.75 13.12
C GLU A 126 11.94 -21.32 12.15
N TYR A 127 10.65 -21.05 12.37
CA TYR A 127 9.60 -21.52 11.47
C TYR A 127 9.69 -20.83 10.11
N ASP A 128 9.94 -21.62 9.08
CA ASP A 128 9.82 -21.24 7.69
C ASP A 128 8.45 -21.65 7.12
N VAL A 129 8.19 -21.28 5.88
CA VAL A 129 6.93 -21.60 5.17
C VAL A 129 6.71 -23.11 5.08
N TRP A 130 7.77 -23.87 4.89
CA TRP A 130 7.70 -25.33 4.83
C TRP A 130 7.29 -25.94 6.17
N SER A 131 7.90 -25.47 7.25
CA SER A 131 7.55 -25.88 8.63
C SER A 131 6.10 -25.57 8.92
N LEU A 132 5.62 -24.36 8.54
CA LEU A 132 4.25 -23.95 8.71
C LEU A 132 3.28 -24.88 7.97
N ALA A 133 3.56 -25.20 6.72
CA ALA A 133 2.72 -26.09 5.90
C ALA A 133 2.65 -27.52 6.46
N ASN A 134 3.71 -27.99 7.12
CA ASN A 134 3.82 -29.36 7.62
C ASN A 134 3.56 -29.53 9.13
N ILE A 135 3.20 -28.47 9.84
CA ILE A 135 2.85 -28.55 11.26
C ILE A 135 1.63 -29.47 11.43
N PRO A 136 1.74 -30.53 12.26
CA PRO A 136 0.61 -31.37 12.57
C PRO A 136 -0.32 -30.66 13.59
N PHE A 137 -1.59 -30.69 13.33
CA PHE A 137 -2.63 -30.24 14.26
C PHE A 137 -3.79 -31.23 14.32
N GLN A 138 -4.58 -31.17 15.36
CA GLN A 138 -5.65 -32.13 15.57
C GLN A 138 -7.02 -31.44 15.49
N ILE A 139 -7.91 -31.99 14.66
CA ILE A 139 -9.32 -31.59 14.60
C ILE A 139 -10.18 -32.85 14.71
N ASN A 140 -11.17 -32.85 15.58
CA ASN A 140 -12.11 -33.97 15.77
C ASN A 140 -11.40 -35.33 16.02
N GLY A 141 -10.26 -35.33 16.71
CA GLY A 141 -9.49 -36.52 17.03
C GLY A 141 -8.63 -37.09 15.88
N LYS A 142 -8.62 -36.43 14.73
CA LYS A 142 -7.75 -36.77 13.58
C LYS A 142 -6.60 -35.78 13.45
N ASN A 143 -5.44 -36.27 13.07
CA ASN A 143 -4.27 -35.45 12.80
C ASN A 143 -4.24 -35.03 11.34
N TYR A 144 -4.02 -33.76 11.11
CA TYR A 144 -3.92 -33.15 9.79
C TYR A 144 -2.68 -32.25 9.73
N LYS A 145 -2.27 -31.90 8.51
CA LYS A 145 -1.27 -30.86 8.23
C LYS A 145 -1.94 -29.67 7.55
N LEU A 146 -1.35 -28.49 7.71
CA LEU A 146 -1.88 -27.30 7.04
C LEU A 146 -1.91 -27.46 5.51
N ALA A 147 -0.88 -28.08 4.94
CA ALA A 147 -0.81 -28.38 3.51
C ALA A 147 -1.96 -29.27 2.99
N ASP A 148 -2.69 -29.95 3.88
CA ASP A 148 -3.86 -30.75 3.46
C ASP A 148 -5.05 -29.88 3.09
N PHE A 149 -5.13 -28.66 3.63
CA PHE A 149 -6.29 -27.77 3.48
C PHE A 149 -5.97 -26.39 2.92
N ALA A 150 -4.70 -25.99 2.93
CA ALA A 150 -4.31 -24.64 2.51
C ALA A 150 -2.96 -24.63 1.81
N THR A 151 -2.83 -23.72 0.87
CA THR A 151 -1.53 -23.28 0.34
C THR A 151 -1.10 -21.99 1.03
N VAL A 152 0.19 -21.91 1.33
CA VAL A 152 0.78 -20.71 1.94
C VAL A 152 1.39 -19.89 0.82
N GLU A 153 0.82 -18.73 0.57
CA GLU A 153 1.30 -17.79 -0.42
C GLU A 153 1.87 -16.54 0.26
N LYS A 154 2.91 -15.97 -0.34
CA LYS A 154 3.49 -14.71 0.10
C LYS A 154 2.98 -13.62 -0.84
N GLY A 155 2.28 -12.65 -0.30
CA GLY A 155 1.78 -11.52 -1.05
C GLY A 155 2.11 -10.19 -0.36
N ASN A 156 2.00 -9.13 -1.11
CA ASN A 156 2.09 -7.78 -0.55
C ASN A 156 0.70 -7.37 -0.07
N SER A 157 0.60 -7.01 1.20
CA SER A 157 -0.62 -6.47 1.78
C SER A 157 -0.48 -4.98 1.98
N PRO A 158 -1.46 -4.18 1.53
CA PRO A 158 -1.46 -2.76 1.85
C PRO A 158 -1.66 -2.61 3.36
N GLN A 159 -0.79 -1.88 4.03
CA GLN A 159 -0.93 -1.59 5.47
C GLN A 159 -2.22 -0.89 5.81
N LYS A 160 -2.70 -0.07 4.90
CA LYS A 160 -3.85 0.81 5.11
C LYS A 160 -4.65 0.92 3.82
N VAL A 161 -5.94 0.79 3.94
CA VAL A 161 -6.88 1.11 2.85
C VAL A 161 -7.48 2.47 3.16
N ALA A 162 -7.19 3.47 2.34
CA ALA A 162 -7.70 4.81 2.50
C ALA A 162 -8.97 5.03 1.68
N LYS A 163 -9.90 5.80 2.24
CA LYS A 163 -11.09 6.31 1.57
C LYS A 163 -11.14 7.83 1.66
N GLU A 164 -11.54 8.46 0.58
CA GLU A 164 -11.80 9.90 0.49
C GLU A 164 -13.12 10.07 -0.27
N ASP A 165 -14.04 10.85 0.27
CA ASP A 165 -15.37 11.08 -0.32
C ASP A 165 -16.14 9.80 -0.70
N GLN A 166 -16.11 8.79 0.20
CA GLN A 166 -16.75 7.48 0.04
C GLN A 166 -16.14 6.58 -1.06
N GLN A 167 -15.08 7.03 -1.74
CA GLN A 167 -14.34 6.25 -2.72
C GLN A 167 -13.04 5.73 -2.10
N TYR A 168 -12.59 4.57 -2.56
CA TYR A 168 -11.23 4.10 -2.26
C TYR A 168 -10.23 4.98 -2.97
N ARG A 169 -9.11 5.23 -2.30
CA ARG A 169 -8.02 6.05 -2.81
C ARG A 169 -6.73 5.23 -2.88
N LEU A 170 -6.01 5.36 -3.99
CA LEU A 170 -4.63 4.95 -4.16
C LEU A 170 -3.79 6.15 -4.57
N CYS A 171 -2.55 6.17 -4.10
CA CYS A 171 -1.57 7.21 -4.38
C CYS A 171 -0.38 6.60 -5.09
N LEU A 172 -0.12 7.06 -6.32
CA LEU A 172 1.09 6.73 -7.05
C LEU A 172 2.09 7.87 -6.89
N GLN A 173 3.32 7.54 -6.57
CA GLN A 173 4.41 8.49 -6.45
C GLN A 173 5.60 8.03 -7.27
N TYR A 174 6.19 8.94 -8.02
CA TYR A 174 7.38 8.65 -8.83
C TYR A 174 8.26 9.88 -8.99
N GLU A 175 9.51 9.63 -9.37
CA GLU A 175 10.46 10.67 -9.72
C GLU A 175 10.68 10.68 -11.23
N TYR A 176 10.63 11.88 -11.81
CA TYR A 176 10.96 12.11 -13.20
C TYR A 176 12.34 12.76 -13.33
N ILE A 177 13.23 12.14 -14.09
CA ILE A 177 14.58 12.63 -14.34
C ILE A 177 14.56 13.62 -15.49
N GLY A 178 14.68 14.91 -15.18
CA GLY A 178 14.68 15.98 -16.17
C GLY A 178 13.90 17.21 -15.74
N SER A 179 13.53 18.06 -16.71
CA SER A 179 12.80 19.28 -16.44
C SER A 179 11.41 18.98 -15.86
N GLY A 180 11.09 19.58 -14.69
CA GLY A 180 9.78 19.44 -14.06
C GLY A 180 8.60 19.88 -14.95
N GLU A 181 8.83 20.84 -15.87
CA GLU A 181 7.81 21.25 -16.83
C GLU A 181 7.51 20.17 -17.88
N GLN A 182 8.56 19.51 -18.37
CA GLN A 182 8.38 18.38 -19.30
C GLN A 182 7.70 17.20 -18.60
N GLY A 183 8.09 16.91 -17.36
CA GLY A 183 7.45 15.87 -16.55
C GLY A 183 5.94 16.14 -16.37
N ARG A 184 5.54 17.40 -16.10
CA ARG A 184 4.11 17.77 -15.98
C ARG A 184 3.35 17.63 -17.29
N LYS A 185 3.95 18.03 -18.41
CA LYS A 185 3.31 17.86 -19.73
C LYS A 185 3.11 16.38 -20.05
N LEU A 186 4.11 15.55 -19.72
CA LEU A 186 4.04 14.11 -19.88
C LEU A 186 2.92 13.52 -19.02
N LEU A 187 2.93 13.82 -17.71
CA LEU A 187 1.92 13.33 -16.77
C LEU A 187 0.52 13.72 -17.22
N LYS A 188 0.30 14.98 -17.60
CA LYS A 188 -1.00 15.43 -18.05
C LYS A 188 -1.50 14.65 -19.26
N LYS A 189 -0.63 14.41 -20.25
CA LYS A 189 -0.96 13.62 -21.43
C LYS A 189 -1.29 12.17 -21.04
N ASP A 190 -0.47 11.55 -20.22
CA ASP A 190 -0.66 10.17 -19.79
C ASP A 190 -1.95 9.99 -19.00
N LEU A 191 -2.28 10.95 -18.11
CA LEU A 191 -3.53 10.93 -17.35
C LEU A 191 -4.76 11.15 -18.24
N GLU A 192 -4.71 12.07 -19.21
CA GLU A 192 -5.80 12.27 -20.17
C GLU A 192 -6.08 10.99 -20.97
N GLU A 193 -5.04 10.35 -21.50
CA GLU A 193 -5.17 9.09 -22.24
C GLU A 193 -5.64 7.95 -21.34
N PHE A 194 -5.13 7.87 -20.11
CA PHE A 194 -5.48 6.82 -19.16
C PHE A 194 -6.93 6.93 -18.68
N ASN A 195 -7.36 8.15 -18.31
CA ASN A 195 -8.72 8.40 -17.87
C ASN A 195 -9.76 8.11 -18.96
N ALA A 196 -9.41 8.31 -20.23
CA ALA A 196 -10.29 7.95 -21.34
C ALA A 196 -10.56 6.43 -21.44
N GLY A 197 -9.66 5.61 -20.91
CA GLY A 197 -9.78 4.14 -20.87
C GLY A 197 -10.33 3.58 -19.56
N LEU A 198 -10.53 4.41 -18.53
CA LEU A 198 -11.03 3.96 -17.24
C LEU A 198 -12.54 3.69 -17.26
N PRO A 199 -13.03 2.70 -16.48
CA PRO A 199 -14.47 2.50 -16.29
C PRO A 199 -15.11 3.71 -15.60
N MET A 200 -16.43 3.82 -15.75
CA MET A 200 -17.20 4.85 -15.05
C MET A 200 -17.01 4.75 -13.53
N GLY A 201 -16.71 5.86 -12.88
CA GLY A 201 -16.52 5.93 -11.42
C GLY A 201 -15.08 5.76 -10.97
N TYR A 202 -14.15 5.58 -11.91
CA TYR A 202 -12.71 5.59 -11.64
C TYR A 202 -12.07 6.83 -12.28
N VAL A 203 -11.16 7.46 -11.56
CA VAL A 203 -10.44 8.65 -12.03
C VAL A 203 -9.03 8.68 -11.49
N ALA A 204 -8.10 9.17 -12.28
CA ALA A 204 -6.73 9.46 -11.89
C ALA A 204 -6.45 10.96 -12.02
N GLU A 205 -5.97 11.59 -10.95
CA GLU A 205 -5.75 13.03 -10.86
C GLU A 205 -4.33 13.37 -10.41
N ASP A 206 -3.78 14.46 -10.95
CA ASP A 206 -2.52 15.03 -10.49
C ASP A 206 -2.75 15.80 -9.18
N GLU A 207 -2.16 15.32 -8.07
CA GLU A 207 -2.31 16.00 -6.77
C GLU A 207 -1.73 17.42 -6.76
N GLN A 208 -0.68 17.69 -7.52
CA GLN A 208 -0.08 19.03 -7.57
C GLN A 208 -1.01 20.05 -8.22
N GLN A 209 -1.97 19.61 -9.05
CA GLN A 209 -2.95 20.48 -9.65
C GLN A 209 -4.02 20.93 -8.65
N SER A 210 -4.31 20.13 -7.62
CA SER A 210 -5.25 20.49 -6.57
C SER A 210 -4.71 21.56 -5.61
N TRP A 211 -3.38 21.71 -5.49
CA TRP A 211 -2.70 22.73 -4.69
C TRP A 211 -2.42 24.04 -5.44
N SER A 212 -2.76 24.13 -6.71
CA SER A 212 -2.65 25.41 -7.43
C SER A 212 -3.82 26.33 -7.10
N TRP A 213 -3.83 26.82 -5.88
CA TRP A 213 -4.75 27.88 -5.40
C TRP A 213 -4.66 29.19 -6.23
N GLY A 214 -3.78 29.25 -7.20
CA GLY A 214 -3.46 30.49 -7.90
C GLY A 214 -4.04 30.70 -9.29
N LYS A 215 -4.47 29.66 -10.03
CA LYS A 215 -4.84 29.85 -11.44
C LYS A 215 -6.33 29.95 -11.72
N LYS A 216 -7.17 29.33 -10.92
CA LYS A 216 -8.64 29.40 -11.08
C LYS A 216 -9.20 30.69 -10.48
N ASP A 217 -8.59 31.16 -9.40
CA ASP A 217 -9.05 32.35 -8.66
C ASP A 217 -8.65 33.67 -9.33
N ASN A 218 -7.54 33.72 -10.08
CA ASN A 218 -7.11 34.95 -10.76
C ASN A 218 -8.15 35.51 -11.76
N LYS A 219 -8.95 34.62 -12.39
CA LYS A 219 -10.05 35.09 -13.27
C LYS A 219 -11.21 35.68 -12.44
N GLN A 220 -11.52 35.10 -11.30
CA GLN A 220 -12.56 35.60 -10.40
C GLN A 220 -12.15 36.92 -9.76
N TYR A 221 -10.87 37.01 -9.31
CA TYR A 221 -10.33 38.30 -8.80
C TYR A 221 -10.23 39.35 -9.86
N ALA A 222 -9.87 39.04 -11.12
CA ALA A 222 -9.88 39.96 -12.22
C ALA A 222 -11.30 40.49 -12.52
N LEU A 223 -12.30 39.60 -12.50
CA LEU A 223 -13.69 39.97 -12.67
C LEU A 223 -14.21 40.85 -11.54
N LEU A 224 -13.83 40.51 -10.28
CA LEU A 224 -14.16 41.31 -9.12
C LEU A 224 -13.50 42.70 -9.15
N LEU A 225 -12.26 42.82 -9.63
CA LEU A 225 -11.54 44.06 -9.83
C LEU A 225 -12.24 44.93 -10.90
N ILE A 226 -12.73 44.34 -12.00
CA ILE A 226 -13.48 45.03 -13.03
C ILE A 226 -14.80 45.58 -12.47
N VAL A 227 -15.53 44.77 -11.68
CA VAL A 227 -16.79 45.21 -11.06
C VAL A 227 -16.54 46.34 -10.06
N ILE A 228 -15.50 46.25 -9.24
CA ILE A 228 -15.11 47.33 -8.31
C ILE A 228 -14.75 48.60 -9.09
N SER A 229 -13.99 48.47 -10.18
CA SER A 229 -13.64 49.65 -11.01
C SER A 229 -14.87 50.33 -11.62
N ILE A 230 -15.90 49.57 -12.03
CA ILE A 230 -17.16 50.12 -12.57
C ILE A 230 -17.97 50.86 -11.48
N ILE A 231 -17.89 50.39 -10.23
CA ILE A 231 -18.62 51.03 -9.12
C ILE A 231 -17.96 52.35 -8.69
N PHE A 232 -16.64 52.49 -8.85
CA PHE A 232 -15.89 53.67 -8.44
C PHE A 232 -15.70 54.72 -9.54
N PHE A 233 -16.06 54.42 -10.79
CA PHE A 233 -16.08 55.38 -11.89
C PHE A 233 -17.52 55.66 -12.36
#